data_d587e7dcaeb5ff4b79187cd9af3631ad
#
_entry.id   d587e7dcaeb5ff4b79187cd9af3631ad
#
_cell.length_a   1.000
_cell.length_b   1.000
_cell.length_c   1.000
_cell.angle_alpha   90.00
_cell.angle_beta   90.00
_cell.angle_gamma   90.00
#
_symmetry.space_group_name_H-M   'P 1'
#
loop_
_entity.id
_entity.type
_entity.pdbx_description
1 polymer ?
#
loop_
_entity_poly.entity_id
_entity_poly.type
_entity_poly.pdbx_seq_one_letter_code
_entity_poly.pdbx_strand_id
1 'polypeptide(L)'
;MNFDLKSEKFWSPEAVDKEERRVYDLCNGCRRCFNLCPSFTELFNRLDEERADGDVDKLTAGDMKVVSDNCFQCKLCYNHCPYTPPHKWMIDFPRMMLWDKVVQARVKGVTRQDKFLAQTDLIGRLGSWTAPVFNWLNRNRLNRILMEKSVGIHRDWPLPTYTSSTFSRWMKKRVKNGTVSNPKRKVALFSTCSVNFSDVETAKALTLILEKCGIEVVDGYKRCCGMPALDGGDLDAAIRNAEENVRFLAEKVRAGYDIVIPGPTCSYT
;
A
#
# COMPACT_ATOMS: atom_id res chain seq x y z
N MET A 1 -3.01 -20.15 -1.19
CA MET A 1 -4.26 -19.45 -1.62
C MET A 1 -4.19 -19.13 -3.10
N ASN A 2 -5.14 -19.60 -3.87
CA ASN A 2 -5.27 -19.21 -5.29
C ASN A 2 -6.40 -18.17 -5.36
N PHE A 3 -6.05 -16.90 -5.65
CA PHE A 3 -7.03 -15.81 -5.74
C PHE A 3 -7.47 -15.66 -7.20
N ASP A 4 -8.45 -16.48 -7.59
CA ASP A 4 -9.10 -16.32 -8.88
C ASP A 4 -10.29 -15.37 -8.74
N LEU A 5 -10.12 -14.15 -9.23
CA LEU A 5 -11.16 -13.11 -9.21
C LEU A 5 -12.42 -13.48 -10.00
N LYS A 6 -12.33 -14.51 -10.88
CA LYS A 6 -13.47 -15.02 -11.64
C LYS A 6 -14.26 -16.08 -10.87
N SER A 7 -13.69 -16.61 -9.78
CA SER A 7 -14.35 -17.62 -8.95
C SER A 7 -15.36 -16.97 -8.00
N GLU A 8 -16.58 -17.49 -7.96
CA GLU A 8 -17.59 -17.08 -6.96
C GLU A 8 -17.09 -17.28 -5.52
N LYS A 9 -16.28 -18.33 -5.29
CA LYS A 9 -15.67 -18.60 -3.99
C LYS A 9 -14.78 -17.45 -3.50
N PHE A 10 -14.11 -16.74 -4.40
CA PHE A 10 -13.31 -15.56 -4.01
C PHE A 10 -14.19 -14.48 -3.39
N TRP A 11 -15.42 -14.32 -3.85
CA TRP A 11 -16.33 -13.26 -3.40
C TRP A 11 -17.25 -13.69 -2.24
N SER A 12 -17.11 -14.92 -1.71
CA SER A 12 -17.91 -15.40 -0.61
C SER A 12 -17.35 -14.94 0.74
N PRO A 13 -18.13 -14.17 1.55
CA PRO A 13 -17.76 -13.82 2.91
C PRO A 13 -17.48 -15.06 3.79
N GLU A 14 -18.23 -16.13 3.58
CA GLU A 14 -18.09 -17.39 4.34
C GLU A 14 -16.74 -18.07 4.03
N ALA A 15 -16.28 -17.96 2.79
CA ALA A 15 -14.95 -18.50 2.41
C ALA A 15 -13.82 -17.70 3.05
N VAL A 16 -13.98 -16.38 3.19
CA VAL A 16 -13.03 -15.51 3.91
C VAL A 16 -13.02 -15.87 5.38
N ASP A 17 -14.19 -15.87 6.06
CA ASP A 17 -14.31 -16.19 7.49
C ASP A 17 -13.70 -17.55 7.82
N LYS A 18 -13.99 -18.56 7.00
CA LYS A 18 -13.40 -19.91 7.19
C LYS A 18 -11.87 -19.91 7.10
N GLU A 19 -11.31 -19.16 6.17
CA GLU A 19 -9.85 -19.09 6.02
C GLU A 19 -9.21 -18.26 7.12
N GLU A 20 -9.85 -17.18 7.54
CA GLU A 20 -9.38 -16.37 8.67
C GLU A 20 -9.34 -17.20 9.95
N ARG A 21 -10.42 -17.93 10.29
CA ARG A 21 -10.45 -18.81 11.47
C ARG A 21 -9.35 -19.87 11.39
N ARG A 22 -9.16 -20.50 10.25
CA ARG A 22 -8.09 -21.48 10.05
C ARG A 22 -6.70 -20.88 10.31
N VAL A 23 -6.44 -19.68 9.80
CA VAL A 23 -5.14 -19.02 9.97
C VAL A 23 -4.99 -18.48 11.39
N TYR A 24 -6.04 -17.93 12.00
CA TYR A 24 -6.01 -17.40 13.37
C TYR A 24 -5.79 -18.51 14.41
N ASP A 25 -6.34 -19.68 14.20
CA ASP A 25 -6.08 -20.86 15.04
C ASP A 25 -4.60 -21.26 15.02
N LEU A 26 -4.01 -21.35 13.81
CA LEU A 26 -2.59 -21.63 13.65
C LEU A 26 -1.71 -20.52 14.26
N CYS A 27 -2.12 -19.25 14.13
CA CYS A 27 -1.42 -18.12 14.72
C CYS A 27 -1.53 -18.12 16.25
N ASN A 28 -2.69 -18.52 16.79
CA ASN A 28 -2.91 -18.65 18.24
C ASN A 28 -1.97 -19.70 18.86
N GLY A 29 -1.83 -20.84 18.20
CA GLY A 29 -0.88 -21.88 18.65
C GLY A 29 0.61 -21.46 18.57
N CYS A 30 0.95 -20.52 17.68
CA CYS A 30 2.33 -20.09 17.44
C CYS A 30 2.72 -18.80 18.17
N ARG A 31 1.88 -17.77 18.16
CA ARG A 31 2.01 -16.42 18.76
C ARG A 31 3.31 -15.66 18.47
N ARG A 32 4.13 -16.11 17.52
CA ARG A 32 5.42 -15.52 17.19
C ARG A 32 5.32 -14.04 16.77
N CYS A 33 4.19 -13.63 16.21
CA CYS A 33 3.97 -12.28 15.69
C CYS A 33 3.29 -11.32 16.70
N PHE A 34 3.10 -11.71 17.97
CA PHE A 34 2.34 -10.94 18.96
C PHE A 34 2.75 -9.47 19.04
N ASN A 35 4.06 -9.19 19.11
CA ASN A 35 4.59 -7.83 19.24
C ASN A 35 4.93 -7.17 17.89
N LEU A 36 4.52 -7.76 16.77
CA LEU A 36 4.95 -7.31 15.46
C LEU A 36 4.15 -6.12 14.95
N CYS A 37 2.84 -6.10 15.20
CA CYS A 37 1.95 -5.02 14.78
C CYS A 37 0.61 -5.04 15.54
N PRO A 38 -0.17 -3.93 15.49
CA PRO A 38 -1.46 -3.85 16.17
C PRO A 38 -2.46 -4.93 15.77
N SER A 39 -2.47 -5.40 14.52
CA SER A 39 -3.38 -6.45 14.05
C SER A 39 -3.21 -7.74 14.83
N PHE A 40 -1.97 -8.18 15.10
CA PHE A 40 -1.71 -9.37 15.91
C PHE A 40 -1.96 -9.15 17.40
N THR A 41 -1.64 -7.98 17.91
CA THR A 41 -1.95 -7.62 19.29
C THR A 41 -3.46 -7.69 19.54
N GLU A 42 -4.27 -7.11 18.64
CA GLU A 42 -5.73 -7.19 18.72
C GLU A 42 -6.23 -8.64 18.60
N LEU A 43 -5.71 -9.42 17.66
CA LEU A 43 -6.09 -10.83 17.50
C LEU A 43 -5.90 -11.62 18.78
N PHE A 44 -4.71 -11.55 19.37
CA PHE A 44 -4.39 -12.36 20.55
C PHE A 44 -5.08 -11.85 21.81
N ASN A 45 -5.22 -10.52 21.97
CA ASN A 45 -6.00 -9.97 23.09
C ASN A 45 -7.44 -10.46 23.07
N ARG A 46 -8.09 -10.51 21.89
CA ARG A 46 -9.47 -11.00 21.75
C ARG A 46 -9.60 -12.49 21.98
N LEU A 47 -8.59 -13.27 21.58
CA LEU A 47 -8.54 -14.70 21.85
C LEU A 47 -8.30 -14.99 23.34
N ASP A 48 -7.59 -14.12 24.05
CA ASP A 48 -7.30 -14.26 25.48
C ASP A 48 -8.43 -13.72 26.38
N GLU A 49 -9.48 -13.07 25.81
CA GLU A 49 -10.66 -12.69 26.57
C GLU A 49 -11.40 -13.93 27.11
N GLU A 50 -11.96 -13.86 28.33
CA GLU A 50 -12.70 -14.97 28.96
C GLU A 50 -13.81 -15.55 28.07
N ARG A 51 -14.46 -14.71 27.23
CA ARG A 51 -15.51 -15.16 26.31
C ARG A 51 -14.99 -16.06 25.18
N ALA A 52 -13.74 -15.88 24.76
CA ALA A 52 -13.13 -16.66 23.69
C ALA A 52 -12.34 -17.83 24.23
N ASP A 53 -11.56 -17.62 25.31
CA ASP A 53 -10.76 -18.66 25.97
C ASP A 53 -9.89 -19.47 24.98
N GLY A 54 -9.25 -18.74 24.04
CA GLY A 54 -8.42 -19.31 22.99
C GLY A 54 -9.16 -19.93 21.80
N ASP A 55 -10.49 -19.95 21.82
CA ASP A 55 -11.33 -20.55 20.78
C ASP A 55 -11.63 -19.52 19.66
N VAL A 56 -11.09 -19.73 18.47
CA VAL A 56 -11.28 -18.85 17.31
C VAL A 56 -12.72 -18.83 16.81
N ASP A 57 -13.51 -19.88 17.09
CA ASP A 57 -14.91 -19.94 16.65
C ASP A 57 -15.82 -19.01 17.46
N LYS A 58 -15.36 -18.56 18.62
CA LYS A 58 -16.04 -17.57 19.45
C LYS A 58 -15.75 -16.11 19.04
N LEU A 59 -14.80 -15.88 18.11
CA LEU A 59 -14.57 -14.55 17.58
C LEU A 59 -15.77 -14.08 16.75
N THR A 60 -16.22 -12.87 17.03
CA THR A 60 -17.32 -12.23 16.28
C THR A 60 -16.82 -11.61 14.98
N ALA A 61 -17.73 -11.33 14.05
CA ALA A 61 -17.40 -10.56 12.84
C ALA A 61 -16.82 -9.16 13.15
N GLY A 62 -17.20 -8.58 14.30
CA GLY A 62 -16.60 -7.32 14.78
C GLY A 62 -15.13 -7.48 15.17
N ASP A 63 -14.79 -8.58 15.84
CA ASP A 63 -13.41 -8.90 16.21
C ASP A 63 -12.54 -9.11 14.97
N MET A 64 -13.03 -9.90 14.00
CA MET A 64 -12.35 -10.15 12.72
C MET A 64 -12.07 -8.83 11.99
N LYS A 65 -13.09 -7.95 11.92
CA LYS A 65 -12.95 -6.64 11.29
C LYS A 65 -11.88 -5.78 11.95
N VAL A 66 -11.80 -5.74 13.28
CA VAL A 66 -10.77 -4.95 13.99
C VAL A 66 -9.38 -5.48 13.67
N VAL A 67 -9.19 -6.79 13.58
CA VAL A 67 -7.91 -7.40 13.19
C VAL A 67 -7.54 -6.98 11.76
N SER A 68 -8.49 -7.04 10.83
CA SER A 68 -8.29 -6.66 9.42
C SER A 68 -8.01 -5.17 9.26
N ASP A 69 -8.77 -4.29 9.94
CA ASP A 69 -8.59 -2.83 9.90
C ASP A 69 -7.21 -2.39 10.43
N ASN A 70 -6.64 -3.11 11.39
CA ASN A 70 -5.31 -2.83 11.96
C ASN A 70 -4.14 -3.39 11.13
N CYS A 71 -4.40 -4.04 10.01
CA CYS A 71 -3.35 -4.53 9.12
C CYS A 71 -2.85 -3.42 8.19
N PHE A 72 -1.61 -2.99 8.33
CA PHE A 72 -0.97 -1.93 7.52
C PHE A 72 -0.32 -2.43 6.23
N GLN A 73 -0.52 -3.68 5.86
CA GLN A 73 0.06 -4.29 4.65
C GLN A 73 1.58 -4.16 4.52
N CYS A 74 2.30 -4.05 5.64
CA CYS A 74 3.76 -3.92 5.67
C CYS A 74 4.49 -5.24 5.34
N LYS A 75 3.79 -6.38 5.36
CA LYS A 75 4.28 -7.73 5.04
C LYS A 75 5.41 -8.26 5.93
N LEU A 76 5.74 -7.59 7.03
CA LEU A 76 6.74 -8.07 7.99
C LEU A 76 6.40 -9.46 8.53
N CYS A 77 5.12 -9.71 8.82
CA CYS A 77 4.65 -11.02 9.28
C CYS A 77 4.87 -12.12 8.25
N TYR A 78 4.78 -11.84 6.96
CA TYR A 78 5.02 -12.81 5.90
C TYR A 78 6.49 -13.30 5.92
N ASN A 79 7.43 -12.36 5.99
CA ASN A 79 8.86 -12.70 6.04
C ASN A 79 9.28 -13.34 7.36
N HIS A 80 8.55 -13.04 8.45
CA HIS A 80 8.83 -13.57 9.79
C HIS A 80 8.23 -14.96 10.02
N CYS A 81 7.20 -15.33 9.25
CA CYS A 81 6.43 -16.56 9.45
C CYS A 81 7.13 -17.76 8.81
N PRO A 82 7.42 -18.84 9.58
CA PRO A 82 8.01 -20.06 9.01
C PRO A 82 7.00 -20.91 8.24
N TYR A 83 5.72 -20.55 8.25
CA TYR A 83 4.62 -21.33 7.69
C TYR A 83 4.06 -20.73 6.39
N THR A 84 4.76 -19.76 5.80
CA THR A 84 4.44 -19.23 4.48
C THR A 84 4.74 -20.24 3.36
N PRO A 85 4.16 -20.09 2.17
CA PRO A 85 4.49 -20.95 1.04
C PRO A 85 6.01 -21.11 0.83
N PRO A 86 6.52 -22.33 0.57
CA PRO A 86 5.82 -23.57 0.20
C PRO A 86 5.39 -24.47 1.38
N HIS A 87 5.35 -23.97 2.61
CA HIS A 87 4.94 -24.77 3.77
C HIS A 87 3.50 -25.29 3.60
N LYS A 88 3.19 -26.48 4.12
CA LYS A 88 1.86 -27.14 3.99
C LYS A 88 0.68 -26.29 4.48
N TRP A 89 0.90 -25.37 5.43
CA TRP A 89 -0.13 -24.49 5.96
C TRP A 89 -0.39 -23.27 5.08
N MET A 90 0.52 -22.93 4.16
CA MET A 90 0.35 -21.88 3.14
C MET A 90 -0.16 -20.55 3.72
N ILE A 91 0.38 -20.11 4.88
CA ILE A 91 -0.08 -18.90 5.55
C ILE A 91 0.40 -17.66 4.79
N ASP A 92 -0.54 -16.84 4.35
CA ASP A 92 -0.30 -15.52 3.78
C ASP A 92 -1.25 -14.52 4.43
N PHE A 93 -0.93 -14.14 5.67
CA PHE A 93 -1.75 -13.24 6.48
C PHE A 93 -2.02 -11.89 5.80
N PRO A 94 -1.03 -11.15 5.26
CA PRO A 94 -1.31 -9.87 4.62
C PRO A 94 -2.27 -9.99 3.43
N ARG A 95 -2.13 -11.04 2.63
CA ARG A 95 -2.99 -11.27 1.46
C ARG A 95 -4.41 -11.66 1.86
N MET A 96 -4.53 -12.43 2.94
CA MET A 96 -5.84 -12.76 3.53
C MET A 96 -6.56 -11.51 4.02
N MET A 97 -5.86 -10.57 4.68
CA MET A 97 -6.44 -9.30 5.11
C MET A 97 -6.92 -8.44 3.93
N LEU A 98 -6.15 -8.41 2.82
CA LEU A 98 -6.62 -7.74 1.60
C LEU A 98 -7.86 -8.41 1.01
N TRP A 99 -7.91 -9.73 1.06
CA TRP A 99 -9.07 -10.47 0.59
C TRP A 99 -10.32 -10.14 1.39
N ASP A 100 -10.22 -10.12 2.73
CA ASP A 100 -11.33 -9.70 3.59
C ASP A 100 -11.79 -8.28 3.23
N LYS A 101 -10.89 -7.30 3.18
CA LYS A 101 -11.21 -5.90 2.85
C LYS A 101 -11.92 -5.77 1.50
N VAL A 102 -11.48 -6.48 0.48
CA VAL A 102 -12.08 -6.45 -0.86
C VAL A 102 -13.49 -7.07 -0.86
N VAL A 103 -13.67 -8.19 -0.19
CA VAL A 103 -14.99 -8.85 -0.09
C VAL A 103 -15.94 -8.01 0.76
N GLN A 104 -15.50 -7.47 1.88
CA GLN A 104 -16.30 -6.54 2.70
C GLN A 104 -16.73 -5.29 1.92
N ALA A 105 -15.80 -4.72 1.13
CA ALA A 105 -16.11 -3.55 0.30
C ALA A 105 -17.10 -3.88 -0.82
N ARG A 106 -17.10 -5.09 -1.35
CA ARG A 106 -18.11 -5.54 -2.33
C ARG A 106 -19.51 -5.60 -1.72
N VAL A 107 -19.61 -6.03 -0.46
CA VAL A 107 -20.91 -6.16 0.24
C VAL A 107 -21.42 -4.80 0.75
N LYS A 108 -20.54 -4.00 1.38
CA LYS A 108 -20.90 -2.76 2.08
C LYS A 108 -20.64 -1.49 1.30
N GLY A 109 -19.90 -1.60 0.19
CA GLY A 109 -19.34 -0.47 -0.57
C GLY A 109 -18.05 0.07 0.05
N VAL A 110 -17.22 0.69 -0.79
CA VAL A 110 -16.01 1.39 -0.35
C VAL A 110 -16.38 2.68 0.37
N THR A 111 -15.79 2.95 1.53
CA THR A 111 -16.10 4.16 2.32
C THR A 111 -15.69 5.45 1.59
N ARG A 112 -16.27 6.59 1.99
CA ARG A 112 -15.88 7.90 1.44
C ARG A 112 -14.44 8.24 1.79
N GLN A 113 -13.98 7.85 2.98
CA GLN A 113 -12.62 8.03 3.44
C GLN A 113 -11.62 7.26 2.57
N ASP A 114 -11.88 5.98 2.32
CA ASP A 114 -11.00 5.13 1.51
C ASP A 114 -10.95 5.60 0.06
N LYS A 115 -12.10 5.98 -0.53
CA LYS A 115 -12.15 6.58 -1.86
C LYS A 115 -11.32 7.86 -1.96
N PHE A 116 -11.37 8.71 -0.94
CA PHE A 116 -10.58 9.94 -0.89
C PHE A 116 -9.08 9.62 -0.76
N LEU A 117 -8.70 8.76 0.18
CA LEU A 117 -7.30 8.37 0.41
C LEU A 117 -6.69 7.63 -0.79
N ALA A 118 -7.49 6.90 -1.56
CA ALA A 118 -7.06 6.24 -2.79
C ALA A 118 -6.69 7.22 -3.92
N GLN A 119 -7.14 8.49 -3.88
CA GLN A 119 -6.87 9.50 -4.91
C GLN A 119 -5.48 10.14 -4.79
N THR A 120 -4.46 9.36 -4.48
CA THR A 120 -3.09 9.84 -4.18
C THR A 120 -2.48 10.66 -5.32
N ASP A 121 -2.73 10.30 -6.59
CA ASP A 121 -2.23 11.04 -7.75
C ASP A 121 -2.92 12.40 -7.93
N LEU A 122 -4.25 12.44 -7.75
CA LEU A 122 -5.02 13.68 -7.85
C LEU A 122 -4.63 14.63 -6.73
N ILE A 123 -4.63 14.14 -5.48
CA ILE A 123 -4.26 14.91 -4.30
C ILE A 123 -2.81 15.38 -4.41
N GLY A 124 -1.89 14.49 -4.84
CA GLY A 124 -0.49 14.81 -5.04
C GLY A 124 -0.25 15.90 -6.08
N ARG A 125 -0.95 15.85 -7.23
CA ARG A 125 -0.87 16.87 -8.28
C ARG A 125 -1.42 18.22 -7.82
N LEU A 126 -2.60 18.23 -7.21
CA LEU A 126 -3.22 19.45 -6.67
C LEU A 126 -2.39 20.02 -5.52
N GLY A 127 -1.97 19.17 -4.58
CA GLY A 127 -1.13 19.54 -3.45
C GLY A 127 0.22 20.09 -3.89
N SER A 128 0.83 19.55 -4.95
CA SER A 128 2.08 20.07 -5.50
C SER A 128 1.92 21.37 -6.27
N TRP A 129 0.82 21.53 -6.99
CA TRP A 129 0.55 22.76 -7.74
C TRP A 129 0.29 23.95 -6.80
N THR A 130 -0.40 23.71 -5.70
CA THR A 130 -0.74 24.73 -4.69
C THR A 130 0.04 24.54 -3.38
N ALA A 131 1.23 23.97 -3.43
CA ALA A 131 1.95 23.47 -2.26
C ALA A 131 2.01 24.42 -1.05
N PRO A 132 2.32 25.72 -1.16
CA PRO A 132 2.36 26.59 0.01
C PRO A 132 1.00 26.70 0.72
N VAL A 133 -0.06 26.90 -0.06
CA VAL A 133 -1.43 27.06 0.46
C VAL A 133 -1.96 25.72 0.98
N PHE A 134 -1.77 24.64 0.20
CA PHE A 134 -2.23 23.29 0.58
C PHE A 134 -1.57 22.81 1.87
N ASN A 135 -0.26 23.01 2.01
CA ASN A 135 0.47 22.66 3.22
C ASN A 135 0.06 23.50 4.43
N TRP A 136 -0.24 24.78 4.22
CA TRP A 136 -0.78 25.65 5.27
C TRP A 136 -2.17 25.16 5.72
N LEU A 137 -3.07 24.84 4.78
CA LEU A 137 -4.39 24.27 5.08
C LEU A 137 -4.27 22.96 5.87
N ASN A 138 -3.35 22.07 5.49
CA ASN A 138 -3.12 20.80 6.17
C ASN A 138 -2.61 20.95 7.62
N ARG A 139 -2.01 22.10 7.95
CA ARG A 139 -1.53 22.43 9.31
C ARG A 139 -2.54 23.24 10.10
N ASN A 140 -3.51 23.87 9.45
CA ASN A 140 -4.49 24.71 10.10
C ASN A 140 -5.49 23.87 10.89
N ARG A 141 -5.61 24.15 12.23
CA ARG A 141 -6.43 23.39 13.16
C ARG A 141 -7.92 23.34 12.79
N LEU A 142 -8.47 24.46 12.31
CA LEU A 142 -9.88 24.51 11.92
C LEU A 142 -10.16 23.64 10.70
N ASN A 143 -9.28 23.70 9.69
CA ASN A 143 -9.38 22.84 8.52
C ASN A 143 -9.22 21.35 8.90
N ARG A 144 -8.34 21.03 9.84
CA ARG A 144 -8.17 19.64 10.34
C ARG A 144 -9.43 19.12 11.03
N ILE A 145 -10.10 19.96 11.83
CA ILE A 145 -11.39 19.61 12.46
C ILE A 145 -12.46 19.37 11.37
N LEU A 146 -12.48 20.19 10.32
CA LEU A 146 -13.43 20.03 9.21
C LEU A 146 -13.16 18.73 8.45
N MET A 147 -11.90 18.41 8.17
CA MET A 147 -11.50 17.15 7.53
C MET A 147 -11.90 15.92 8.35
N GLU A 148 -11.74 15.98 9.67
CA GLU A 148 -12.14 14.90 10.57
C GLU A 148 -13.66 14.65 10.49
N LYS A 149 -14.45 15.70 10.49
CA LYS A 149 -15.91 15.61 10.40
C LYS A 149 -16.44 15.20 9.02
N SER A 150 -15.75 15.58 7.95
CA SER A 150 -16.22 15.35 6.58
C SER A 150 -15.68 14.07 5.94
N VAL A 151 -14.40 13.76 6.19
CA VAL A 151 -13.68 12.66 5.57
C VAL A 151 -13.26 11.57 6.57
N GLY A 152 -13.33 11.87 7.89
CA GLY A 152 -12.95 10.92 8.94
C GLY A 152 -11.46 10.84 9.23
N ILE A 153 -10.64 11.77 8.70
CA ILE A 153 -9.19 11.80 8.98
C ILE A 153 -8.96 12.55 10.30
N HIS A 154 -8.49 11.84 11.31
CA HIS A 154 -8.26 12.41 12.64
C HIS A 154 -7.38 13.66 12.57
N ARG A 155 -7.76 14.70 13.32
CA ARG A 155 -7.11 16.03 13.28
C ARG A 155 -5.62 16.03 13.60
N ASP A 156 -5.16 15.12 14.45
CA ASP A 156 -3.76 15.02 14.88
C ASP A 156 -2.95 14.04 14.00
N TRP A 157 -3.59 13.37 13.02
CA TRP A 157 -2.88 12.51 12.09
C TRP A 157 -1.94 13.32 11.18
N PRO A 158 -0.63 12.99 11.11
CA PRO A 158 0.29 13.72 10.28
C PRO A 158 -0.03 13.53 8.78
N LEU A 159 -0.28 14.63 8.08
CA LEU A 159 -0.46 14.61 6.64
C LEU A 159 0.86 14.87 5.91
N PRO A 160 1.05 14.30 4.71
CA PRO A 160 2.24 14.56 3.92
C PRO A 160 2.36 16.03 3.54
N THR A 161 3.60 16.53 3.53
CA THR A 161 3.93 17.87 3.03
C THR A 161 4.28 17.78 1.55
N TYR A 162 3.50 18.45 0.71
CA TYR A 162 3.70 18.43 -0.74
C TYR A 162 4.74 19.44 -1.18
N THR A 163 5.52 19.07 -2.22
CA THR A 163 6.50 19.97 -2.84
C THR A 163 6.00 20.47 -4.19
N SER A 164 6.27 21.75 -4.50
CA SER A 164 5.96 22.33 -5.82
C SER A 164 6.82 21.76 -6.94
N SER A 165 7.99 21.22 -6.62
CA SER A 165 8.91 20.57 -7.58
C SER A 165 8.88 19.07 -7.41
N THR A 166 7.89 18.39 -8.04
CA THR A 166 7.79 16.93 -8.00
C THR A 166 9.01 16.26 -8.63
N PHE A 167 9.28 15.01 -8.23
CA PHE A 167 10.39 14.23 -8.82
C PHE A 167 10.29 14.11 -10.34
N SER A 168 9.10 13.78 -10.86
CA SER A 168 8.89 13.69 -12.32
C SER A 168 9.18 15.01 -13.03
N ARG A 169 8.86 16.17 -12.42
CA ARG A 169 9.19 17.48 -12.98
C ARG A 169 10.68 17.75 -12.96
N TRP A 170 11.35 17.38 -11.87
CA TRP A 170 12.82 17.49 -11.75
C TRP A 170 13.52 16.60 -12.79
N MET A 171 13.11 15.33 -12.94
CA MET A 171 13.66 14.40 -13.94
C MET A 171 13.51 14.92 -15.37
N LYS A 172 12.34 15.45 -15.74
CA LYS A 172 12.12 16.02 -17.07
C LYS A 172 13.10 17.16 -17.41
N LYS A 173 13.45 18.00 -16.43
CA LYS A 173 14.45 19.05 -16.61
C LYS A 173 15.86 18.47 -16.74
N ARG A 174 16.17 17.44 -15.97
CA ARG A 174 17.49 16.82 -15.92
C ARG A 174 17.83 16.04 -17.19
N VAL A 175 16.90 15.21 -17.68
CA VAL A 175 17.12 14.40 -18.90
C VAL A 175 17.40 15.26 -20.12
N LYS A 176 16.83 16.47 -20.21
CA LYS A 176 17.13 17.41 -21.30
C LYS A 176 18.59 17.82 -21.38
N ASN A 177 19.33 17.75 -20.27
CA ASN A 177 20.72 18.22 -20.17
C ASN A 177 21.74 17.07 -20.34
N GLY A 178 21.30 15.82 -20.58
CA GLY A 178 22.17 14.64 -20.65
C GLY A 178 22.76 14.27 -19.29
N THR A 179 22.68 13.02 -18.87
CA THR A 179 23.07 12.66 -17.50
C THR A 179 24.24 11.68 -17.43
N VAL A 180 24.30 10.70 -18.31
CA VAL A 180 25.39 9.70 -18.35
C VAL A 180 25.78 9.41 -19.78
N SER A 181 27.09 9.55 -20.08
CA SER A 181 27.65 9.15 -21.36
C SER A 181 28.02 7.67 -21.35
N ASN A 182 27.58 6.89 -22.34
CA ASN A 182 27.81 5.45 -22.44
C ASN A 182 27.38 4.65 -21.18
N PRO A 183 26.10 4.61 -20.86
CA PRO A 183 25.62 3.97 -19.64
C PRO A 183 25.87 2.45 -19.67
N LYS A 184 26.38 1.90 -18.57
CA LYS A 184 26.56 0.45 -18.37
C LYS A 184 25.24 -0.30 -18.25
N ARG A 185 24.23 0.35 -17.64
CA ARG A 185 22.87 -0.14 -17.43
C ARG A 185 21.90 1.03 -17.50
N LYS A 186 20.61 0.69 -17.67
CA LYS A 186 19.52 1.65 -17.74
C LYS A 186 18.44 1.31 -16.72
N VAL A 187 17.93 2.28 -16.00
CA VAL A 187 16.94 2.13 -14.95
C VAL A 187 15.78 3.08 -15.19
N ALA A 188 14.55 2.55 -15.14
CA ALA A 188 13.34 3.34 -14.98
C ALA A 188 12.95 3.35 -13.49
N LEU A 189 13.07 4.51 -12.86
CA LEU A 189 12.81 4.68 -11.44
C LEU A 189 11.31 4.93 -11.18
N PHE A 190 10.60 3.93 -10.69
CA PHE A 190 9.22 4.07 -10.21
C PHE A 190 9.23 4.71 -8.83
N SER A 191 9.20 6.04 -8.81
CA SER A 191 9.43 6.83 -7.58
C SER A 191 8.37 6.68 -6.49
N THR A 192 7.22 6.04 -6.76
CA THR A 192 6.03 5.98 -5.90
C THR A 192 5.30 7.33 -5.76
N CYS A 193 4.04 7.33 -5.33
CA CYS A 193 3.29 8.58 -5.13
C CYS A 193 3.88 9.43 -3.98
N SER A 194 4.26 8.80 -2.87
CA SER A 194 4.88 9.48 -1.73
C SER A 194 6.18 10.17 -2.12
N VAL A 195 7.08 9.45 -2.76
CA VAL A 195 8.41 9.97 -3.15
C VAL A 195 8.31 10.98 -4.30
N ASN A 196 7.33 10.83 -5.21
CA ASN A 196 7.14 11.79 -6.30
C ASN A 196 6.62 13.15 -5.82
N PHE A 197 5.71 13.17 -4.83
CA PHE A 197 4.99 14.39 -4.44
C PHE A 197 5.43 14.99 -3.11
N SER A 198 6.02 14.21 -2.21
CA SER A 198 6.36 14.64 -0.85
C SER A 198 7.83 14.47 -0.49
N ASP A 199 8.38 13.26 -0.59
CA ASP A 199 9.76 12.95 -0.24
C ASP A 199 10.66 12.89 -1.50
N VAL A 200 10.68 13.98 -2.24
CA VAL A 200 11.37 14.08 -3.53
C VAL A 200 12.89 13.91 -3.39
N GLU A 201 13.45 14.27 -2.25
CA GLU A 201 14.89 14.18 -2.01
C GLU A 201 15.40 12.73 -1.99
N THR A 202 14.60 11.78 -1.51
CA THR A 202 14.93 10.35 -1.57
C THR A 202 15.12 9.88 -3.02
N ALA A 203 14.22 10.21 -3.94
CA ALA A 203 14.37 9.82 -5.35
C ALA A 203 15.53 10.55 -6.05
N LYS A 204 15.76 11.82 -5.71
CA LYS A 204 16.92 12.58 -6.24
C LYS A 204 18.22 11.95 -5.77
N ALA A 205 18.37 11.63 -4.49
CA ALA A 205 19.55 11.00 -3.94
C ALA A 205 19.82 9.64 -4.61
N LEU A 206 18.79 8.81 -4.73
CA LEU A 206 18.89 7.52 -5.42
C LEU A 206 19.30 7.68 -6.89
N THR A 207 18.70 8.63 -7.61
CA THR A 207 19.09 8.94 -9.00
C THR A 207 20.56 9.32 -9.10
N LEU A 208 21.03 10.22 -8.24
CA LEU A 208 22.42 10.69 -8.25
C LEU A 208 23.42 9.56 -7.92
N ILE A 209 23.06 8.66 -7.01
CA ILE A 209 23.88 7.49 -6.69
C ILE A 209 23.98 6.56 -7.90
N LEU A 210 22.86 6.22 -8.52
CA LEU A 210 22.84 5.36 -9.71
C LEU A 210 23.64 5.95 -10.88
N GLU A 211 23.49 7.25 -11.14
CA GLU A 211 24.24 7.94 -12.19
C GLU A 211 25.76 7.96 -11.91
N LYS A 212 26.19 8.15 -10.66
CA LYS A 212 27.60 8.02 -10.26
C LYS A 212 28.15 6.61 -10.49
N CYS A 213 27.29 5.60 -10.44
CA CYS A 213 27.64 4.22 -10.79
C CYS A 213 27.64 3.94 -12.30
N GLY A 214 27.41 4.97 -13.14
CA GLY A 214 27.38 4.84 -14.61
C GLY A 214 26.06 4.25 -15.13
N ILE A 215 24.96 4.41 -14.39
CA ILE A 215 23.63 3.91 -14.73
C ILE A 215 22.77 5.08 -15.21
N GLU A 216 22.19 4.95 -16.40
CA GLU A 216 21.20 5.91 -16.92
C GLU A 216 19.88 5.75 -16.14
N VAL A 217 19.32 6.86 -15.63
CA VAL A 217 18.07 6.84 -14.89
C VAL A 217 17.02 7.67 -15.63
N VAL A 218 15.84 7.09 -15.83
CA VAL A 218 14.66 7.79 -16.36
C VAL A 218 13.48 7.70 -15.41
N ASP A 219 12.52 8.61 -15.58
CA ASP A 219 11.27 8.56 -14.79
C ASP A 219 10.43 7.35 -15.20
N GLY A 220 10.14 6.49 -14.25
CA GLY A 220 9.29 5.31 -14.36
C GLY A 220 7.92 5.48 -13.72
N TYR A 221 7.58 6.66 -13.19
CA TYR A 221 6.31 6.90 -12.52
C TYR A 221 5.21 7.30 -13.51
N LYS A 222 4.13 6.54 -13.53
CA LYS A 222 2.92 6.84 -14.30
C LYS A 222 1.73 7.11 -13.40
N ARG A 223 1.46 6.18 -12.47
CA ARG A 223 0.39 6.25 -11.48
C ARG A 223 0.83 5.64 -10.15
N CYS A 224 0.08 5.89 -9.09
CA CYS A 224 0.21 5.15 -7.83
C CYS A 224 0.12 3.64 -8.09
N CYS A 225 0.85 2.84 -7.29
CA CYS A 225 0.79 1.37 -7.40
C CYS A 225 -0.60 0.79 -7.17
N GLY A 226 -1.51 1.54 -6.52
CA GLY A 226 -2.87 1.10 -6.21
C GLY A 226 -3.04 0.58 -4.78
N MET A 227 -1.98 0.50 -3.98
CA MET A 227 -2.07 -0.02 -2.61
C MET A 227 -3.10 0.69 -1.73
N PRO A 228 -3.23 2.03 -1.71
CA PRO A 228 -4.26 2.70 -0.92
C PRO A 228 -5.69 2.35 -1.34
N ALA A 229 -5.92 2.13 -2.64
CA ALA A 229 -7.21 1.66 -3.13
C ALA A 229 -7.49 0.22 -2.71
N LEU A 230 -6.50 -0.65 -2.85
CA LEU A 230 -6.59 -2.07 -2.48
C LEU A 230 -6.80 -2.24 -0.96
N ASP A 231 -6.09 -1.46 -0.15
CA ASP A 231 -6.24 -1.46 1.31
C ASP A 231 -7.62 -0.96 1.76
N GLY A 232 -8.22 -0.01 1.04
CA GLY A 232 -9.61 0.42 1.22
C GLY A 232 -10.65 -0.51 0.58
N GLY A 233 -10.25 -1.63 -0.03
CA GLY A 233 -11.13 -2.59 -0.68
C GLY A 233 -11.58 -2.21 -2.10
N ASP A 234 -11.10 -1.09 -2.67
CA ASP A 234 -11.41 -0.67 -4.06
C ASP A 234 -10.50 -1.41 -5.06
N LEU A 235 -10.81 -2.68 -5.26
CA LEU A 235 -10.07 -3.56 -6.18
C LEU A 235 -10.08 -3.02 -7.61
N ASP A 236 -11.19 -2.48 -8.08
CA ASP A 236 -11.31 -1.97 -9.45
C ASP A 236 -10.38 -0.78 -9.69
N ALA A 237 -10.27 0.13 -8.71
CA ALA A 237 -9.31 1.24 -8.79
C ALA A 237 -7.86 0.75 -8.78
N ALA A 238 -7.55 -0.26 -7.96
CA ALA A 238 -6.22 -0.87 -7.93
C ALA A 238 -5.87 -1.54 -9.27
N ILE A 239 -6.79 -2.30 -9.86
CA ILE A 239 -6.62 -2.94 -11.18
C ILE A 239 -6.38 -1.89 -12.26
N ARG A 240 -7.18 -0.83 -12.33
CA ARG A 240 -6.97 0.26 -13.31
C ARG A 240 -5.56 0.87 -13.21
N ASN A 241 -5.11 1.12 -11.98
CA ASN A 241 -3.75 1.65 -11.78
C ASN A 241 -2.67 0.66 -12.21
N ALA A 242 -2.83 -0.63 -11.88
CA ALA A 242 -1.92 -1.69 -12.27
C ALA A 242 -1.83 -1.83 -13.80
N GLU A 243 -2.95 -1.83 -14.50
CA GLU A 243 -2.98 -1.90 -15.98
C GLU A 243 -2.23 -0.74 -16.63
N GLU A 244 -2.45 0.49 -16.17
CA GLU A 244 -1.74 1.66 -16.70
C GLU A 244 -0.23 1.60 -16.42
N ASN A 245 0.15 1.19 -15.20
CA ASN A 245 1.56 1.03 -14.82
C ASN A 245 2.24 -0.08 -15.61
N VAL A 246 1.60 -1.24 -15.75
CA VAL A 246 2.16 -2.38 -16.51
C VAL A 246 2.38 -2.01 -17.97
N ARG A 247 1.42 -1.36 -18.63
CA ARG A 247 1.58 -0.90 -20.02
C ARG A 247 2.78 0.02 -20.14
N PHE A 248 2.89 1.03 -19.29
CA PHE A 248 3.96 2.01 -19.32
C PHE A 248 5.34 1.42 -18.98
N LEU A 249 5.41 0.58 -17.95
CA LEU A 249 6.67 -0.04 -17.53
C LEU A 249 7.14 -1.13 -18.50
N ALA A 250 6.22 -1.87 -19.12
CA ALA A 250 6.56 -2.86 -20.14
C ALA A 250 7.26 -2.22 -21.37
N GLU A 251 6.87 -1.01 -21.75
CA GLU A 251 7.58 -0.26 -22.81
C GLU A 251 9.02 0.05 -22.39
N LYS A 252 9.24 0.43 -21.13
CA LYS A 252 10.58 0.67 -20.59
C LYS A 252 11.45 -0.60 -20.56
N VAL A 253 10.87 -1.72 -20.11
CA VAL A 253 11.55 -3.02 -20.09
C VAL A 253 11.93 -3.46 -21.50
N ARG A 254 11.03 -3.32 -22.49
CA ARG A 254 11.34 -3.62 -23.90
C ARG A 254 12.43 -2.71 -24.48
N ALA A 255 12.56 -1.49 -23.95
CA ALA A 255 13.64 -0.55 -24.30
C ALA A 255 14.96 -0.80 -23.52
N GLY A 256 15.03 -1.90 -22.74
CA GLY A 256 16.24 -2.33 -22.03
C GLY A 256 16.44 -1.66 -20.66
N TYR A 257 15.40 -1.12 -20.04
CA TYR A 257 15.48 -0.56 -18.70
C TYR A 257 15.10 -1.60 -17.64
N ASP A 258 15.88 -1.69 -16.58
CA ASP A 258 15.47 -2.36 -15.34
C ASP A 258 14.52 -1.45 -14.55
N ILE A 259 13.56 -2.02 -13.84
CA ILE A 259 12.64 -1.26 -12.99
C ILE A 259 13.17 -1.25 -11.56
N VAL A 260 13.35 -0.05 -11.00
CA VAL A 260 13.75 0.13 -9.59
C VAL A 260 12.67 0.90 -8.85
N ILE A 261 12.29 0.40 -7.66
CA ILE A 261 11.23 0.95 -6.83
C ILE A 261 11.79 1.20 -5.41
N PRO A 262 11.85 2.44 -4.90
CA PRO A 262 12.39 2.73 -3.58
C PRO A 262 11.45 2.35 -2.43
N GLY A 263 10.18 2.09 -2.71
CA GLY A 263 9.17 1.77 -1.71
C GLY A 263 8.85 0.28 -1.65
N PRO A 264 9.15 -0.44 -0.55
CA PRO A 264 8.92 -1.89 -0.44
C PRO A 264 7.45 -2.27 -0.70
N THR A 265 6.51 -1.56 -0.08
CA THR A 265 5.08 -1.81 -0.25
C THR A 265 4.67 -1.71 -1.72
N CYS A 266 5.14 -0.66 -2.42
CA CYS A 266 4.82 -0.47 -3.84
C CYS A 266 5.46 -1.51 -4.76
N SER A 267 6.60 -2.10 -4.37
CA SER A 267 7.24 -3.16 -5.15
C SER A 267 6.54 -4.51 -5.01
N TYR A 268 5.78 -4.70 -3.94
CA TYR A 268 5.00 -5.91 -3.68
C TYR A 268 3.57 -5.85 -4.24
N THR A 269 3.07 -4.67 -4.54
CA THR A 269 1.73 -4.46 -5.09
C THR A 269 1.75 -4.65 -6.60
#